data_97e085c9664a365ab1b7c953edb56b4f
#
_entry.id   97e085c9664a365ab1b7c953edb56b4f
#
_cell.length_a   1.000
_cell.length_b   1.000
_cell.length_c   1.000
_cell.angle_alpha   90.00
_cell.angle_beta   90.00
_cell.angle_gamma   90.00
#
_symmetry.space_group_name_H-M   'P 1'
#
loop_
_entity.id
_entity.type
_entity.pdbx_description
1 polymer ?
#
loop_
_entity_poly.entity_id
_entity_poly.type
_entity_poly.pdbx_seq_one_letter_code
_entity_poly.pdbx_strand_id
1 'polypeptide(L)'
;MTTEIFLEKLNEIQKLKCETQTLELKSAGVDCPKRLYDTLSSFSNQDDGGIIIFGIDEKNDYRESGVYDAQDLQKKINEQCLQMEPVVRPLLTVVEKNQKSFVAAEIPGIDYRR
;
A
#
# COMPACT_ATOMS: atom_id res chain seq x y z
N MET A 1 -8.01 -2.19 -7.60
CA MET A 1 -8.63 -3.47 -7.13
C MET A 1 -10.03 -3.21 -6.61
N THR A 2 -10.86 -4.22 -6.57
CA THR A 2 -12.19 -4.10 -5.99
C THR A 2 -12.13 -4.24 -4.47
N THR A 3 -13.20 -3.81 -3.79
CA THR A 3 -13.34 -3.99 -2.35
C THR A 3 -13.26 -5.47 -1.97
N GLU A 4 -13.88 -6.34 -2.76
CA GLU A 4 -13.88 -7.78 -2.51
C GLU A 4 -12.50 -8.38 -2.58
N ILE A 5 -11.72 -8.02 -3.60
CA ILE A 5 -10.33 -8.46 -3.74
C ILE A 5 -9.48 -7.96 -2.59
N PHE A 6 -9.68 -6.70 -2.17
CA PHE A 6 -8.96 -6.13 -1.04
C PHE A 6 -9.24 -6.93 0.24
N LEU A 7 -10.51 -7.23 0.52
CA LEU A 7 -10.89 -8.01 1.70
C LEU A 7 -10.30 -9.43 1.67
N GLU A 8 -10.25 -10.06 0.50
CA GLU A 8 -9.59 -11.35 0.34
C GLU A 8 -8.10 -11.27 0.67
N LYS A 9 -7.42 -10.21 0.22
CA LYS A 9 -6.00 -10.01 0.53
C LYS A 9 -5.78 -9.80 2.02
N LEU A 10 -6.64 -9.07 2.70
CA LEU A 10 -6.55 -8.90 4.15
C LEU A 10 -6.67 -10.25 4.87
N ASN A 11 -7.60 -11.10 4.42
CA ASN A 11 -7.75 -12.43 4.98
C ASN A 11 -6.52 -13.30 4.75
N GLU A 12 -5.94 -13.24 3.54
CA GLU A 12 -4.71 -13.98 3.23
C GLU A 12 -3.55 -13.53 4.12
N ILE A 13 -3.41 -12.22 4.34
CA ILE A 13 -2.36 -11.69 5.21
C ILE A 13 -2.50 -12.25 6.63
N GLN A 14 -3.73 -12.34 7.15
CA GLN A 14 -3.96 -12.87 8.48
C GLN A 14 -3.65 -14.36 8.58
N LYS A 15 -3.84 -15.10 7.49
CA LYS A 15 -3.52 -16.54 7.47
C LYS A 15 -2.03 -16.79 7.34
N LEU A 16 -1.38 -16.09 6.41
CA LEU A 16 0.02 -16.34 6.06
C LEU A 16 1.00 -15.55 6.91
N LYS A 17 0.58 -14.38 7.40
CA LYS A 17 1.39 -13.48 8.23
C LYS A 17 2.78 -13.24 7.65
N CYS A 18 2.80 -12.85 6.38
CA CYS A 18 4.05 -12.57 5.68
C CYS A 18 3.84 -11.57 4.57
N GLU A 19 4.93 -10.90 4.21
CA GLU A 19 5.01 -10.08 3.02
C GLU A 19 5.55 -10.92 1.87
N THR A 20 5.35 -10.44 0.64
CA THR A 20 5.94 -11.06 -0.56
C THR A 20 6.76 -10.02 -1.31
N GLN A 21 7.40 -10.42 -2.40
CA GLN A 21 8.16 -9.48 -3.24
C GLN A 21 7.28 -8.41 -3.88
N THR A 22 5.97 -8.65 -3.98
CA THR A 22 5.02 -7.74 -4.61
C THR A 22 4.00 -7.17 -3.63
N LEU A 23 4.16 -7.45 -2.34
CA LEU A 23 3.23 -6.99 -1.31
C LEU A 23 4.01 -6.46 -0.11
N GLU A 24 3.84 -5.18 0.20
CA GLU A 24 4.42 -4.51 1.35
C GLU A 24 3.32 -4.07 2.31
N LEU A 25 3.57 -4.19 3.62
CA LEU A 25 2.60 -3.77 4.64
C LEU A 25 3.14 -2.58 5.42
N LYS A 26 2.28 -1.60 5.68
CA LYS A 26 2.61 -0.40 6.46
C LYS A 26 1.50 -0.12 7.47
N SER A 27 1.87 0.28 8.68
CA SER A 27 0.88 0.54 9.71
C SER A 27 0.10 1.84 9.48
N ALA A 28 0.80 2.94 9.19
CA ALA A 28 0.19 4.26 8.97
C ALA A 28 -0.89 4.62 9.99
N GLY A 29 -0.65 4.27 11.26
CA GLY A 29 -1.63 4.48 12.34
C GLY A 29 -1.67 5.91 12.88
N VAL A 30 -0.62 6.70 12.65
CA VAL A 30 -0.48 8.07 13.17
C VAL A 30 -0.28 9.08 12.05
N ASP A 31 0.47 8.72 11.01
CA ASP A 31 0.78 9.59 9.88
C ASP A 31 1.18 8.74 8.68
N CYS A 32 1.30 9.37 7.51
CA CYS A 32 1.85 8.72 6.34
C CYS A 32 3.33 8.38 6.56
N PRO A 33 3.77 7.17 6.23
CA PRO A 33 5.19 6.83 6.29
C PRO A 33 6.03 7.81 5.47
N LYS A 34 7.10 8.32 6.06
CA LYS A 34 7.92 9.36 5.43
C LYS A 34 8.83 8.82 4.34
N ARG A 35 9.13 7.52 4.37
CA ARG A 35 10.10 6.89 3.47
C ARG A 35 9.44 5.84 2.59
N LEU A 36 8.47 6.26 1.80
CA LEU A 36 7.89 5.37 0.79
C LEU A 36 8.78 5.26 -0.45
N TYR A 37 9.77 6.14 -0.58
CA TYR A 37 10.61 6.22 -1.78
C TYR A 37 11.21 4.86 -2.17
N ASP A 38 11.83 4.16 -1.22
CA ASP A 38 12.48 2.88 -1.50
C ASP A 38 11.48 1.83 -1.98
N THR A 39 10.34 1.74 -1.32
CA THR A 39 9.29 0.80 -1.69
C THR A 39 8.69 1.15 -3.06
N LEU A 40 8.39 2.45 -3.28
CA LEU A 40 7.86 2.91 -4.56
C LEU A 40 8.84 2.65 -5.70
N SER A 41 10.12 2.95 -5.49
CA SER A 41 11.17 2.70 -6.48
C SER A 41 11.31 1.22 -6.77
N SER A 42 11.35 0.38 -5.73
CA SER A 42 11.46 -1.07 -5.90
C SER A 42 10.30 -1.63 -6.72
N PHE A 43 9.07 -1.25 -6.39
CA PHE A 43 7.90 -1.76 -7.09
C PHE A 43 7.81 -1.23 -8.53
N SER A 44 8.11 0.06 -8.74
CA SER A 44 8.04 0.62 -10.09
C SER A 44 9.09 0.01 -11.02
N ASN A 45 10.19 -0.52 -10.48
CA ASN A 45 11.24 -1.18 -11.25
C ASN A 45 10.96 -2.67 -11.53
N GLN A 46 9.88 -3.22 -10.98
CA GLN A 46 9.44 -4.58 -11.29
C GLN A 46 8.43 -4.55 -12.44
N ASP A 47 8.45 -5.57 -13.30
CA ASP A 47 7.55 -5.63 -14.45
C ASP A 47 6.08 -5.54 -14.05
N ASP A 48 5.71 -6.23 -12.98
CA ASP A 48 4.31 -6.29 -12.52
C ASP A 48 3.99 -5.26 -11.43
N GLY A 49 4.96 -4.41 -11.06
CA GLY A 49 4.77 -3.46 -9.99
C GLY A 49 4.62 -4.13 -8.62
N GLY A 50 3.75 -3.58 -7.79
CA GLY A 50 3.50 -4.14 -6.46
C GLY A 50 2.35 -3.45 -5.77
N ILE A 51 2.00 -3.95 -4.58
CA ILE A 51 0.90 -3.43 -3.78
C ILE A 51 1.41 -3.08 -2.40
N ILE A 52 1.07 -1.88 -1.91
CA ILE A 52 1.31 -1.48 -0.52
C ILE A 52 -0.04 -1.44 0.17
N ILE A 53 -0.18 -2.15 1.28
CA ILE A 53 -1.40 -2.09 2.09
C ILE A 53 -1.08 -1.35 3.38
N PHE A 54 -1.83 -0.27 3.63
CA PHE A 54 -1.71 0.57 4.82
C PHE A 54 -2.80 0.21 5.82
N GLY A 55 -2.44 0.09 7.07
CA GLY A 55 -3.37 -0.25 8.15
C GLY A 55 -3.07 -1.57 8.83
N ILE A 56 -2.00 -2.25 8.44
CA ILE A 56 -1.57 -3.51 9.03
C ILE A 56 -0.26 -3.28 9.78
N ASP A 57 -0.25 -3.59 11.06
CA ASP A 57 0.94 -3.46 11.90
C ASP A 57 1.61 -4.82 12.03
N GLU A 58 2.58 -5.08 11.15
CA GLU A 58 3.28 -6.37 11.14
C GLU A 58 4.11 -6.62 12.40
N LYS A 59 4.58 -5.55 13.05
CA LYS A 59 5.37 -5.66 14.28
C LYS A 59 4.53 -6.14 15.46
N ASN A 60 3.22 -5.98 15.40
CA ASN A 60 2.27 -6.42 16.41
C ASN A 60 1.39 -7.54 15.85
N ASP A 61 2.03 -8.60 15.36
CA ASP A 61 1.37 -9.80 14.85
C ASP A 61 0.35 -9.53 13.74
N TYR A 62 0.71 -8.64 12.81
CA TYR A 62 -0.13 -8.28 11.65
C TYR A 62 -1.50 -7.75 12.08
N ARG A 63 -1.52 -6.99 13.16
CA ARG A 63 -2.75 -6.40 13.67
C ARG A 63 -3.37 -5.46 12.64
N GLU A 64 -4.68 -5.60 12.43
CA GLU A 64 -5.45 -4.70 11.59
C GLU A 64 -5.75 -3.42 12.37
N SER A 65 -4.78 -2.50 12.41
CA SER A 65 -4.88 -1.27 13.20
C SER A 65 -5.70 -0.19 12.51
N GLY A 66 -5.84 -0.28 11.19
CA GLY A 66 -6.42 0.79 10.38
C GLY A 66 -5.47 1.95 10.20
N VAL A 67 -5.83 2.88 9.31
CA VAL A 67 -5.03 4.08 9.04
C VAL A 67 -5.58 5.27 9.84
N TYR A 68 -4.72 6.27 10.07
CA TYR A 68 -5.09 7.45 10.86
C TYR A 68 -6.18 8.29 10.18
N ASP A 69 -6.08 8.48 8.86
CA ASP A 69 -7.02 9.27 8.06
C ASP A 69 -6.83 8.89 6.60
N ALA A 70 -7.81 8.20 6.04
CA ALA A 70 -7.67 7.65 4.69
C ALA A 70 -7.54 8.75 3.62
N GLN A 71 -8.23 9.89 3.78
CA GLN A 71 -8.15 10.98 2.81
C GLN A 71 -6.79 11.66 2.84
N ASP A 72 -6.29 11.98 4.03
CA ASP A 72 -4.98 12.60 4.19
C ASP A 72 -3.87 11.67 3.74
N LEU A 73 -3.98 10.39 4.06
CA LEU A 73 -3.00 9.39 3.65
C LEU A 73 -2.90 9.30 2.13
N GLN A 74 -4.03 9.24 1.43
CA GLN A 74 -4.04 9.20 -0.03
C GLN A 74 -3.38 10.44 -0.64
N LYS A 75 -3.67 11.61 -0.08
CA LYS A 75 -3.05 12.86 -0.53
C LYS A 75 -1.54 12.82 -0.40
N LYS A 76 -1.05 12.36 0.76
CA LYS A 76 0.40 12.29 1.02
C LYS A 76 1.08 11.22 0.18
N ILE A 77 0.44 10.09 -0.05
CA ILE A 77 0.97 9.06 -0.96
C ILE A 77 1.13 9.64 -2.37
N ASN A 78 0.11 10.33 -2.86
CA ASN A 78 0.16 10.96 -4.18
C ASN A 78 1.28 12.01 -4.26
N GLU A 79 1.46 12.81 -3.23
CA GLU A 79 2.54 13.80 -3.17
C GLU A 79 3.91 13.13 -3.29
N GLN A 80 4.14 12.05 -2.57
CA GLN A 80 5.41 11.31 -2.65
C GLN A 80 5.60 10.70 -4.04
N CYS A 81 4.54 10.15 -4.62
CA CYS A 81 4.61 9.55 -5.96
C CYS A 81 4.92 10.59 -7.04
N LEU A 82 4.39 11.80 -6.91
CA LEU A 82 4.68 12.88 -7.85
C LEU A 82 6.13 13.37 -7.79
N GLN A 83 6.80 13.15 -6.66
CA GLN A 83 8.20 13.51 -6.51
C GLN A 83 9.16 12.46 -7.06
N MET A 84 8.64 11.30 -7.45
CA MET A 84 9.45 10.25 -8.05
C MET A 84 9.84 10.60 -9.48
N GLU A 85 10.98 10.08 -9.93
CA GLU A 85 11.45 10.30 -11.29
C GLU A 85 11.84 8.95 -11.94
N PRO A 86 11.07 8.47 -12.93
CA PRO A 86 9.83 9.07 -13.44
C PRO A 86 8.68 9.05 -12.42
N VAL A 87 7.70 9.93 -12.62
CA VAL A 87 6.54 10.03 -11.73
C VAL A 87 5.82 8.68 -11.64
N VAL A 88 5.47 8.29 -10.42
CA VAL A 88 4.68 7.08 -10.16
C VAL A 88 3.21 7.48 -10.04
N ARG A 89 2.32 6.72 -10.70
CA ARG A 89 0.88 6.97 -10.67
C ARG A 89 0.18 5.76 -10.04
N PRO A 90 -0.03 5.80 -8.72
CA PRO A 90 -0.64 4.66 -8.02
C PRO A 90 -2.15 4.62 -8.24
N LEU A 91 -2.72 3.44 -8.21
CA LEU A 91 -4.16 3.26 -8.07
C LEU A 91 -4.47 3.02 -6.60
N LEU A 92 -5.21 3.95 -5.98
CA LEU A 92 -5.53 3.89 -4.57
C LEU A 92 -6.94 3.36 -4.35
N THR A 93 -7.08 2.42 -3.42
CA THR A 93 -8.37 1.83 -3.04
C THR A 93 -8.53 1.92 -1.54
N VAL A 94 -9.69 2.38 -1.07
CA VAL A 94 -10.00 2.48 0.35
C VAL A 94 -11.08 1.46 0.69
N VAL A 95 -10.89 0.74 1.79
CA VAL A 95 -11.85 -0.24 2.29
C VAL A 95 -12.04 -0.02 3.78
N GLU A 96 -13.29 -0.14 4.24
CA GLU A 96 -13.60 -0.16 5.66
C GLU A 96 -13.89 -1.57 6.11
N LYS A 97 -13.31 -1.95 7.25
CA LYS A 97 -13.51 -3.26 7.87
C LYS A 97 -13.47 -3.09 9.38
N ASN A 98 -14.51 -3.57 10.08
CA ASN A 98 -14.59 -3.47 11.53
C ASN A 98 -14.39 -2.04 12.05
N GLN A 99 -15.01 -1.07 11.38
CA GLN A 99 -14.97 0.37 11.73
C GLN A 99 -13.57 0.99 11.60
N LYS A 100 -12.70 0.34 10.84
CA LYS A 100 -11.35 0.86 10.54
C LYS A 100 -11.19 1.00 9.04
N SER A 101 -10.42 1.99 8.62
CA SER A 101 -10.14 2.22 7.20
C SER A 101 -8.76 1.66 6.84
N PHE A 102 -8.69 1.10 5.65
CA PHE A 102 -7.44 0.56 5.08
C PHE A 102 -7.28 1.13 3.69
N VAL A 103 -6.04 1.36 3.29
CA VAL A 103 -5.72 1.88 1.96
C VAL A 103 -4.78 0.90 1.27
N ALA A 104 -5.11 0.54 0.02
CA ALA A 104 -4.21 -0.22 -0.84
C ALA A 104 -3.71 0.69 -1.96
N ALA A 105 -2.40 0.73 -2.17
CA ALA A 105 -1.78 1.44 -3.28
C ALA A 105 -1.21 0.42 -4.24
N GLU A 106 -1.79 0.34 -5.44
CA GLU A 106 -1.25 -0.48 -6.52
C GLU A 106 -0.25 0.35 -7.30
N ILE A 107 1.02 -0.05 -7.26
CA ILE A 107 2.12 0.66 -7.90
C ILE A 107 2.41 -0.03 -9.23
N PRO A 108 2.21 0.67 -10.37
CA PRO A 108 2.46 0.05 -11.66
C PRO A 108 3.95 -0.10 -11.91
N GLY A 109 4.32 -1.18 -12.60
CA GLY A 109 5.68 -1.36 -13.08
C GLY A 109 5.95 -0.43 -14.28
N ILE A 110 7.19 0.00 -14.44
CA ILE A 110 7.60 0.82 -15.56
C ILE A 110 8.08 -0.10 -16.68
N ASP A 111 7.54 0.09 -17.88
CA ASP A 111 7.97 -0.65 -19.05
C ASP A 111 9.08 0.13 -19.77
N TYR A 112 10.30 -0.35 -19.60
CA TYR A 112 11.49 0.28 -20.20
C TYR A 112 11.72 -0.14 -21.67
N ARG A 113 10.87 -0.99 -22.21
CA ARG A 113 11.05 -1.54 -23.57
C ARG A 113 10.37 -0.69 -24.67
N ARG A 114 9.80 0.43 -24.29
CA ARG A 114 9.17 1.35 -25.23
C ARG A 114 10.19 2.33 -25.81
#